data_c0d2c5d7c1323782e85a994449717f78
#
_entry.id   c0d2c5d7c1323782e85a994449717f78
#
_cell.length_a   1.000
_cell.length_b   1.000
_cell.length_c   1.000
_cell.angle_alpha   90.00
_cell.angle_beta   90.00
_cell.angle_gamma   90.00
#
_symmetry.space_group_name_H-M   'P 1'
#
loop_
_entity.id
_entity.type
_entity.pdbx_description
1 polymer ?
#
loop_
_entity_poly.entity_id
_entity_poly.type
_entity_poly.pdbx_seq_one_letter_code
_entity_poly.pdbx_strand_id
1 'polypeptide(L)'
;MATNDTPSSSVAHPERRLITTTESARRDKLLKRLKPYWMMEGANVFFVPFFAWFLISVVAEGQITVAVIAAMLATSFLLVVGTFAWKMVVDGLEGNSTSEVKWTPWLDLARWPAILLTILALIATAAEAISTLPRFSASLIGASLLCLLAVLEFVNYYHVQLQHFDHAEDFQRLLSGKGFRQSHLSKSIRAYRQRSRKV
;
A
#
# COMPACT_ATOMS: atom_id res chain seq x y z
N MET A 1 -12.13 -60.92 33.71
CA MET A 1 -11.43 -59.64 34.00
C MET A 1 -11.72 -58.74 32.82
N ALA A 2 -12.79 -57.91 32.92
CA ALA A 2 -13.30 -57.10 31.82
C ALA A 2 -12.82 -55.68 32.07
N THR A 3 -12.02 -55.15 31.16
CA THR A 3 -11.55 -53.73 31.14
C THR A 3 -12.63 -52.88 30.48
N ASN A 4 -13.26 -52.03 31.29
CA ASN A 4 -14.19 -51.00 30.83
C ASN A 4 -13.37 -49.82 30.22
N ASP A 5 -13.29 -49.77 28.91
CA ASP A 5 -12.87 -48.55 28.21
C ASP A 5 -14.07 -47.63 28.06
N THR A 6 -14.13 -46.62 28.91
CA THR A 6 -15.06 -45.48 28.77
C THR A 6 -14.52 -44.53 27.71
N PRO A 7 -15.26 -44.21 26.63
CA PRO A 7 -14.84 -43.17 25.69
C PRO A 7 -15.01 -41.82 26.35
N SER A 8 -13.89 -41.09 26.55
CA SER A 8 -13.89 -39.68 26.96
C SER A 8 -14.55 -38.85 25.89
N SER A 9 -15.82 -38.51 26.07
CA SER A 9 -16.52 -37.53 25.25
C SER A 9 -15.88 -36.16 25.49
N SER A 10 -15.05 -35.73 24.56
CA SER A 10 -14.53 -34.39 24.46
C SER A 10 -15.69 -33.40 24.24
N VAL A 11 -16.26 -32.91 25.32
CA VAL A 11 -17.25 -31.83 25.32
C VAL A 11 -16.49 -30.55 24.92
N ALA A 12 -16.51 -30.22 23.63
CA ALA A 12 -15.99 -29.01 23.12
C ALA A 12 -16.77 -27.83 23.74
N HIS A 13 -16.11 -27.05 24.59
CA HIS A 13 -16.69 -25.90 25.31
C HIS A 13 -17.41 -24.94 24.32
N PRO A 14 -18.69 -24.59 24.57
CA PRO A 14 -19.49 -23.74 23.68
C PRO A 14 -18.86 -22.34 23.48
N GLU A 15 -18.10 -21.84 24.44
CA GLU A 15 -17.36 -20.56 24.32
C GLU A 15 -16.31 -20.57 23.21
N ARG A 16 -15.60 -21.69 22.98
CA ARG A 16 -14.64 -21.79 21.86
C ARG A 16 -15.33 -21.68 20.50
N ARG A 17 -16.53 -22.22 20.36
CA ARG A 17 -17.29 -22.12 19.09
C ARG A 17 -17.78 -20.71 18.81
N LEU A 18 -18.19 -19.96 19.83
CA LEU A 18 -18.66 -18.58 19.69
C LEU A 18 -17.50 -17.63 19.31
N ILE A 19 -16.33 -17.82 19.91
CA ILE A 19 -15.13 -17.02 19.58
C ILE A 19 -14.71 -17.26 18.13
N THR A 20 -14.65 -18.51 17.68
CA THR A 20 -14.25 -18.85 16.30
C THR A 20 -15.24 -18.34 15.24
N THR A 21 -16.56 -18.37 15.53
CA THR A 21 -17.59 -17.83 14.61
C THR A 21 -17.52 -16.31 14.52
N THR A 22 -17.25 -15.61 15.60
CA THR A 22 -17.12 -14.15 15.60
C THR A 22 -15.85 -13.70 14.86
N GLU A 23 -14.73 -14.41 15.02
CA GLU A 23 -13.49 -14.15 14.31
C GLU A 23 -13.61 -14.42 12.80
N SER A 24 -14.27 -15.51 12.40
CA SER A 24 -14.50 -15.80 10.98
C SER A 24 -15.39 -14.74 10.32
N ALA A 25 -16.48 -14.34 10.97
CA ALA A 25 -17.35 -13.29 10.46
C ALA A 25 -16.64 -11.93 10.30
N ARG A 26 -15.77 -11.58 11.26
CA ARG A 26 -14.94 -10.37 11.19
C ARG A 26 -13.94 -10.44 10.02
N ARG A 27 -13.30 -11.59 9.84
CA ARG A 27 -12.37 -11.85 8.75
C ARG A 27 -13.06 -11.74 7.38
N ASP A 28 -14.24 -12.35 7.20
CA ASP A 28 -15.01 -12.31 5.97
C ASP A 28 -15.46 -10.88 5.63
N LYS A 29 -15.86 -10.11 6.64
CA LYS A 29 -16.19 -8.69 6.47
C LYS A 29 -14.98 -7.87 6.01
N LEU A 30 -13.80 -8.13 6.59
CA LEU A 30 -12.55 -7.49 6.17
C LEU A 30 -12.17 -7.89 4.74
N LEU A 31 -12.27 -9.17 4.37
CA LEU A 31 -11.98 -9.65 3.02
C LEU A 31 -12.87 -9.00 1.97
N LYS A 32 -14.19 -8.95 2.19
CA LYS A 32 -15.13 -8.27 1.28
C LYS A 32 -14.77 -6.81 1.05
N ARG A 33 -14.23 -6.14 2.07
CA ARG A 33 -13.81 -4.74 1.98
C ARG A 33 -12.45 -4.58 1.30
N LEU A 34 -11.46 -5.42 1.62
CA LEU A 34 -10.08 -5.27 1.15
C LEU A 34 -9.86 -5.84 -0.25
N LYS A 35 -10.67 -6.82 -0.67
CA LYS A 35 -10.55 -7.44 -2.00
C LYS A 35 -10.68 -6.44 -3.17
N PRO A 36 -11.62 -5.48 -3.19
CA PRO A 36 -11.65 -4.45 -4.23
C PRO A 36 -10.47 -3.46 -4.16
N TYR A 37 -9.86 -3.23 -2.98
CA TYR A 37 -8.78 -2.24 -2.85
C TYR A 37 -7.54 -2.62 -3.67
N TRP A 38 -7.05 -3.86 -3.58
CA TRP A 38 -5.88 -4.26 -4.37
C TRP A 38 -6.15 -4.24 -5.88
N MET A 39 -7.39 -4.54 -6.30
CA MET A 39 -7.79 -4.45 -7.71
C MET A 39 -7.83 -2.99 -8.18
N MET A 40 -8.37 -2.11 -7.35
CA MET A 40 -8.43 -0.67 -7.61
C MET A 40 -7.02 -0.08 -7.68
N GLU A 41 -6.13 -0.49 -6.77
CA GLU A 41 -4.73 -0.09 -6.77
C GLU A 41 -4.02 -0.55 -8.05
N GLY A 42 -4.24 -1.80 -8.47
CA GLY A 42 -3.72 -2.32 -9.72
C GLY A 42 -4.26 -1.59 -10.96
N ALA A 43 -5.53 -1.21 -10.96
CA ALA A 43 -6.11 -0.39 -12.01
C ALA A 43 -5.49 1.02 -12.06
N ASN A 44 -5.21 1.62 -10.91
CA ASN A 44 -4.60 2.95 -10.80
C ASN A 44 -3.19 3.01 -11.40
N VAL A 45 -2.47 1.89 -11.49
CA VAL A 45 -1.17 1.83 -12.21
C VAL A 45 -1.29 2.36 -13.64
N PHE A 46 -2.43 2.13 -14.29
CA PHE A 46 -2.71 2.58 -15.65
C PHE A 46 -3.56 3.85 -15.68
N PHE A 47 -4.58 3.92 -14.84
CA PHE A 47 -5.51 5.04 -14.86
C PHE A 47 -4.87 6.36 -14.45
N VAL A 48 -4.02 6.38 -13.43
CA VAL A 48 -3.41 7.62 -12.95
C VAL A 48 -2.50 8.26 -14.01
N PRO A 49 -1.51 7.54 -14.62
CA PRO A 49 -0.68 8.13 -15.65
C PRO A 49 -1.47 8.45 -16.93
N PHE A 50 -2.44 7.60 -17.32
CA PHE A 50 -3.29 7.88 -18.48
C PHE A 50 -4.12 9.15 -18.26
N PHE A 51 -4.73 9.31 -17.11
CA PHE A 51 -5.56 10.46 -16.80
C PHE A 51 -4.73 11.74 -16.72
N ALA A 52 -3.53 11.66 -16.13
CA ALA A 52 -2.59 12.79 -16.10
C ALA A 52 -2.16 13.18 -17.52
N TRP A 53 -1.79 12.21 -18.37
CA TRP A 53 -1.48 12.46 -19.77
C TRP A 53 -2.66 13.11 -20.49
N PHE A 54 -3.87 12.58 -20.33
CA PHE A 54 -5.08 13.11 -20.97
C PHE A 54 -5.37 14.54 -20.56
N LEU A 55 -5.34 14.83 -19.25
CA LEU A 55 -5.57 16.18 -18.73
C LEU A 55 -4.54 17.19 -19.24
N ILE A 56 -3.26 16.82 -19.23
CA ILE A 56 -2.19 17.70 -19.66
C ILE A 56 -2.23 17.93 -21.17
N SER A 57 -2.30 16.83 -21.96
CA SER A 57 -2.11 16.92 -23.42
C SER A 57 -3.39 17.29 -24.15
N VAL A 58 -4.55 16.79 -23.70
CA VAL A 58 -5.81 16.95 -24.45
C VAL A 58 -6.64 18.09 -23.88
N VAL A 59 -6.78 18.18 -22.55
CA VAL A 59 -7.66 19.18 -21.94
C VAL A 59 -6.97 20.53 -21.79
N ALA A 60 -5.70 20.53 -21.38
CA ALA A 60 -4.93 21.76 -21.14
C ALA A 60 -3.98 22.13 -22.30
N GLU A 61 -3.97 21.36 -23.40
CA GLU A 61 -3.08 21.55 -24.56
C GLU A 61 -1.60 21.70 -24.19
N GLY A 62 -1.22 21.09 -23.08
CA GLY A 62 0.13 21.15 -22.51
C GLY A 62 1.04 20.10 -23.13
N GLN A 63 2.34 20.35 -23.00
CA GLN A 63 3.36 19.40 -23.45
C GLN A 63 3.70 18.38 -22.37
N ILE A 64 3.97 17.13 -22.78
CA ILE A 64 4.51 16.11 -21.89
C ILE A 64 6.01 16.31 -21.75
N THR A 65 6.41 16.84 -20.62
CA THR A 65 7.82 17.15 -20.30
C THR A 65 8.51 15.94 -19.64
N VAL A 66 9.84 16.02 -19.53
CA VAL A 66 10.64 15.02 -18.79
C VAL A 66 10.19 14.91 -17.34
N ALA A 67 9.79 16.01 -16.71
CA ALA A 67 9.28 16.01 -15.34
C ALA A 67 7.97 15.23 -15.22
N VAL A 68 7.03 15.42 -16.15
CA VAL A 68 5.77 14.65 -16.20
C VAL A 68 6.06 13.16 -16.36
N ILE A 69 6.94 12.78 -17.29
CA ILE A 69 7.30 11.37 -17.53
C ILE A 69 7.94 10.76 -16.29
N ALA A 70 8.91 11.44 -15.68
CA ALA A 70 9.58 10.97 -14.47
C ALA A 70 8.59 10.80 -13.30
N ALA A 71 7.67 11.74 -13.12
CA ALA A 71 6.64 11.68 -12.10
C ALA A 71 5.63 10.56 -12.34
N MET A 72 5.21 10.34 -13.61
CA MET A 72 4.37 9.19 -14.00
C MET A 72 5.05 7.86 -13.67
N LEU A 73 6.33 7.70 -14.02
CA LEU A 73 7.09 6.47 -13.74
C LEU A 73 7.22 6.22 -12.23
N ALA A 74 7.54 7.24 -11.45
CA ALA A 74 7.64 7.13 -10.00
C ALA A 74 6.30 6.71 -9.36
N THR A 75 5.22 7.37 -9.75
CA THR A 75 3.87 7.08 -9.26
C THR A 75 3.43 5.68 -9.66
N SER A 76 3.56 5.31 -10.94
CA SER A 76 3.18 3.97 -11.42
C SER A 76 3.95 2.86 -10.71
N PHE A 77 5.26 3.04 -10.50
CA PHE A 77 6.08 2.08 -9.77
C PHE A 77 5.59 1.89 -8.32
N LEU A 78 5.27 2.98 -7.63
CA LEU A 78 4.75 2.91 -6.26
C LEU A 78 3.36 2.28 -6.19
N LEU A 79 2.48 2.55 -7.15
CA LEU A 79 1.18 1.89 -7.27
C LEU A 79 1.31 0.37 -7.52
N VAL A 80 2.33 -0.06 -8.29
CA VAL A 80 2.67 -1.49 -8.42
C VAL A 80 3.08 -2.07 -7.07
N VAL A 81 3.97 -1.41 -6.33
CA VAL A 81 4.35 -1.81 -4.97
C VAL A 81 3.12 -1.92 -4.06
N GLY A 82 2.22 -0.93 -4.12
CA GLY A 82 0.97 -0.91 -3.38
C GLY A 82 0.05 -2.07 -3.72
N THR A 83 -0.10 -2.37 -5.01
CA THR A 83 -0.90 -3.51 -5.48
C THR A 83 -0.44 -4.83 -4.85
N PHE A 84 0.88 -5.10 -4.87
CA PHE A 84 1.43 -6.31 -4.26
C PHE A 84 1.35 -6.29 -2.73
N ALA A 85 1.55 -5.13 -2.10
CA ALA A 85 1.40 -4.98 -0.65
C ALA A 85 -0.04 -5.28 -0.19
N TRP A 86 -1.04 -4.76 -0.87
CA TRP A 86 -2.45 -5.05 -0.59
C TRP A 86 -2.83 -6.48 -0.90
N LYS A 87 -2.34 -7.02 -2.04
CA LYS A 87 -2.55 -8.43 -2.37
C LYS A 87 -2.01 -9.35 -1.28
N MET A 88 -0.82 -9.08 -0.77
CA MET A 88 -0.22 -9.84 0.32
C MET A 88 -1.09 -9.82 1.59
N VAL A 89 -1.71 -8.69 1.93
CA VAL A 89 -2.65 -8.58 3.07
C VAL A 89 -3.90 -9.43 2.83
N VAL A 90 -4.48 -9.35 1.63
CA VAL A 90 -5.67 -10.15 1.25
C VAL A 90 -5.36 -11.64 1.29
N ASP A 91 -4.25 -12.07 0.68
CA ASP A 91 -3.81 -13.48 0.66
C ASP A 91 -3.60 -14.01 2.10
N GLY A 92 -2.99 -13.20 2.98
CA GLY A 92 -2.83 -13.54 4.40
C GLY A 92 -4.17 -13.72 5.13
N LEU A 93 -5.14 -12.87 4.84
CA LEU A 93 -6.52 -13.02 5.33
C LEU A 93 -7.23 -14.23 4.72
N GLU A 94 -6.92 -14.65 3.50
CA GLU A 94 -7.44 -15.89 2.88
C GLU A 94 -6.74 -17.17 3.41
N GLY A 95 -5.76 -17.03 4.30
CA GLY A 95 -5.02 -18.14 4.92
C GLY A 95 -3.78 -18.58 4.13
N ASN A 96 -3.43 -17.85 3.08
CA ASN A 96 -2.22 -18.11 2.29
C ASN A 96 -1.00 -17.37 2.87
N SER A 97 -0.38 -17.95 3.90
CA SER A 97 0.82 -17.39 4.54
C SER A 97 2.07 -17.42 3.64
N THR A 98 2.07 -18.21 2.57
CA THR A 98 3.21 -18.29 1.64
C THR A 98 3.37 -17.02 0.81
N SER A 99 2.32 -16.25 0.61
CA SER A 99 2.35 -14.98 -0.10
C SER A 99 3.26 -13.95 0.58
N GLU A 100 3.20 -13.83 1.91
CA GLU A 100 4.07 -12.94 2.67
C GLU A 100 5.56 -13.31 2.52
N VAL A 101 5.88 -14.59 2.63
CA VAL A 101 7.26 -15.09 2.49
C VAL A 101 7.80 -14.82 1.09
N LYS A 102 6.97 -14.98 0.06
CA LYS A 102 7.35 -14.80 -1.34
C LYS A 102 7.56 -13.33 -1.71
N TRP A 103 6.64 -12.44 -1.31
CA TRP A 103 6.63 -11.06 -1.80
C TRP A 103 7.43 -10.09 -0.94
N THR A 104 7.59 -10.34 0.37
CA THR A 104 8.30 -9.41 1.27
C THR A 104 9.74 -9.12 0.84
N PRO A 105 10.57 -10.12 0.41
CA PRO A 105 11.94 -9.83 -0.05
C PRO A 105 11.97 -8.92 -1.27
N TRP A 106 11.03 -9.14 -2.18
CA TRP A 106 10.90 -8.35 -3.41
C TRP A 106 10.47 -6.90 -3.11
N LEU A 107 9.47 -6.73 -2.24
CA LEU A 107 9.00 -5.42 -1.82
C LEU A 107 10.05 -4.66 -0.98
N ASP A 108 10.89 -5.39 -0.23
CA ASP A 108 12.03 -4.78 0.46
C ASP A 108 13.10 -4.26 -0.51
N LEU A 109 13.41 -5.03 -1.57
CA LEU A 109 14.33 -4.61 -2.62
C LEU A 109 13.75 -3.44 -3.45
N ALA A 110 12.47 -3.45 -3.74
CA ALA A 110 11.76 -2.42 -4.50
C ALA A 110 11.81 -1.03 -3.83
N ARG A 111 12.15 -0.96 -2.55
CA ARG A 111 12.33 0.31 -1.82
C ARG A 111 13.38 1.21 -2.47
N TRP A 112 14.50 0.65 -2.94
CA TRP A 112 15.59 1.42 -3.52
C TRP A 112 15.21 2.07 -4.86
N PRO A 113 14.70 1.34 -5.86
CA PRO A 113 14.21 1.98 -7.07
C PRO A 113 13.04 2.95 -6.81
N ALA A 114 12.17 2.69 -5.82
CA ALA A 114 11.12 3.64 -5.43
C ALA A 114 11.70 4.98 -4.96
N ILE A 115 12.72 4.96 -4.10
CA ILE A 115 13.43 6.16 -3.64
C ILE A 115 14.07 6.88 -4.83
N LEU A 116 14.82 6.13 -5.66
CA LEU A 116 15.52 6.70 -6.80
C LEU A 116 14.56 7.39 -7.78
N LEU A 117 13.49 6.71 -8.17
CA LEU A 117 12.49 7.26 -9.09
C LEU A 117 11.80 8.50 -8.51
N THR A 118 11.45 8.48 -7.22
CA THR A 118 10.83 9.62 -6.55
C THR A 118 11.77 10.83 -6.49
N ILE A 119 13.06 10.60 -6.17
CA ILE A 119 14.06 11.67 -6.16
C ILE A 119 14.27 12.23 -7.56
N LEU A 120 14.40 11.38 -8.59
CA LEU A 120 14.55 11.82 -9.98
C LEU A 120 13.34 12.64 -10.44
N ALA A 121 12.13 12.23 -10.09
CA ALA A 121 10.91 12.96 -10.40
C ALA A 121 10.89 14.34 -9.73
N LEU A 122 11.27 14.42 -8.45
CA LEU A 122 11.37 15.68 -7.72
C LEU A 122 12.41 16.63 -8.34
N ILE A 123 13.59 16.11 -8.69
CA ILE A 123 14.67 16.92 -9.33
C ILE A 123 14.19 17.42 -10.69
N ALA A 124 13.58 16.57 -11.53
CA ALA A 124 13.07 16.96 -12.84
C ALA A 124 11.97 18.03 -12.72
N THR A 125 11.05 17.86 -11.77
CA THR A 125 9.97 18.84 -11.50
C THR A 125 10.53 20.18 -10.99
N ALA A 126 11.51 20.13 -10.10
CA ALA A 126 12.17 21.34 -9.61
C ALA A 126 12.94 22.08 -10.74
N ALA A 127 13.64 21.34 -11.61
CA ALA A 127 14.33 21.92 -12.76
C ALA A 127 13.34 22.57 -13.75
N GLU A 128 12.19 21.92 -14.02
CA GLU A 128 11.13 22.51 -14.84
C GLU A 128 10.55 23.77 -14.18
N ALA A 129 10.30 23.74 -12.88
CA ALA A 129 9.82 24.92 -12.15
C ALA A 129 10.77 26.09 -12.26
N ILE A 130 12.08 25.89 -12.08
CA ILE A 130 13.10 26.95 -12.21
C ILE A 130 13.13 27.52 -13.62
N SER A 131 12.96 26.70 -14.65
CA SER A 131 13.02 27.14 -16.05
C SER A 131 11.74 27.82 -16.55
N THR A 132 10.59 27.58 -15.93
CA THR A 132 9.28 28.07 -16.39
C THR A 132 8.70 29.18 -15.55
N LEU A 133 9.15 29.38 -14.30
CA LEU A 133 8.66 30.48 -13.45
C LEU A 133 8.94 31.87 -14.06
N PRO A 134 7.99 32.78 -13.94
CA PRO A 134 6.76 32.76 -13.12
C PRO A 134 5.53 32.15 -13.80
N ARG A 135 5.65 31.48 -14.93
CA ARG A 135 4.52 30.90 -15.67
C ARG A 135 4.24 29.45 -15.17
N PHE A 136 3.04 29.23 -14.64
CA PHE A 136 2.58 27.90 -14.28
C PHE A 136 2.03 27.18 -15.53
N SER A 137 2.80 26.27 -16.09
CA SER A 137 2.31 25.41 -17.18
C SER A 137 1.47 24.25 -16.65
N ALA A 138 0.56 23.72 -17.49
CA ALA A 138 -0.20 22.52 -17.16
C ALA A 138 0.72 21.32 -16.86
N SER A 139 1.85 21.22 -17.58
CA SER A 139 2.89 20.22 -17.36
C SER A 139 3.49 20.30 -15.96
N LEU A 140 3.89 21.51 -15.52
CA LEU A 140 4.46 21.73 -14.19
C LEU A 140 3.45 21.38 -13.08
N ILE A 141 2.18 21.79 -13.23
CA ILE A 141 1.13 21.46 -12.28
C ILE A 141 0.93 19.93 -12.23
N GLY A 142 0.82 19.28 -13.38
CA GLY A 142 0.63 17.83 -13.48
C GLY A 142 1.83 17.07 -12.88
N ALA A 143 3.06 17.45 -13.21
CA ALA A 143 4.26 16.86 -12.63
C ALA A 143 4.30 17.04 -11.11
N SER A 144 3.98 18.23 -10.60
CA SER A 144 3.95 18.51 -9.16
C SER A 144 2.93 17.67 -8.41
N LEU A 145 1.71 17.49 -8.96
CA LEU A 145 0.67 16.66 -8.37
C LEU A 145 1.06 15.18 -8.36
N LEU A 146 1.65 14.68 -9.46
CA LEU A 146 2.15 13.31 -9.54
C LEU A 146 3.33 13.08 -8.59
N CYS A 147 4.26 14.01 -8.47
CA CYS A 147 5.34 13.94 -7.49
C CYS A 147 4.82 13.91 -6.05
N LEU A 148 3.86 14.77 -5.74
CA LEU A 148 3.21 14.77 -4.43
C LEU A 148 2.57 13.40 -4.15
N LEU A 149 1.83 12.86 -5.12
CA LEU A 149 1.23 11.52 -5.01
C LEU A 149 2.32 10.46 -4.80
N ALA A 150 3.40 10.46 -5.57
CA ALA A 150 4.51 9.53 -5.41
C ALA A 150 5.13 9.60 -4.00
N VAL A 151 5.36 10.80 -3.46
CA VAL A 151 5.87 10.97 -2.09
C VAL A 151 4.89 10.43 -1.05
N LEU A 152 3.59 10.73 -1.20
CA LEU A 152 2.56 10.24 -0.29
C LEU A 152 2.45 8.71 -0.33
N GLU A 153 2.49 8.08 -1.52
CA GLU A 153 2.48 6.63 -1.66
C GLU A 153 3.74 5.98 -1.08
N PHE A 154 4.91 6.59 -1.30
CA PHE A 154 6.15 6.11 -0.69
C PHE A 154 6.07 6.10 0.84
N VAL A 155 5.58 7.18 1.43
CA VAL A 155 5.38 7.29 2.88
C VAL A 155 4.33 6.28 3.36
N ASN A 156 3.23 6.13 2.63
CA ASN A 156 2.14 5.22 2.93
C ASN A 156 2.57 3.76 2.98
N TYR A 157 3.40 3.31 2.03
CA TYR A 157 3.82 1.91 1.99
C TYR A 157 5.01 1.62 2.89
N TYR A 158 6.03 2.46 2.89
CA TYR A 158 7.30 2.16 3.55
C TYR A 158 7.46 2.71 4.96
N HIS A 159 6.61 3.65 5.37
CA HIS A 159 6.71 4.29 6.70
C HIS A 159 5.43 4.18 7.51
N VAL A 160 4.41 4.93 7.17
CA VAL A 160 3.18 5.07 7.94
C VAL A 160 1.97 4.91 7.06
N GLN A 161 0.93 4.30 7.59
CA GLN A 161 -0.30 4.07 6.85
C GLN A 161 -1.14 5.34 6.82
N LEU A 162 -1.21 6.00 5.66
CA LEU A 162 -1.97 7.25 5.45
C LEU A 162 -3.45 7.00 5.15
N GLN A 163 -3.80 5.82 4.61
CA GLN A 163 -5.16 5.46 4.15
C GLN A 163 -6.15 5.05 5.26
N HIS A 164 -5.84 5.34 6.53
CA HIS A 164 -6.67 4.94 7.67
C HIS A 164 -7.74 5.96 8.09
N PHE A 165 -8.01 6.97 7.27
CA PHE A 165 -9.03 7.97 7.59
C PHE A 165 -10.48 7.44 7.61
N ASP A 166 -10.70 6.17 7.26
CA ASP A 166 -12.02 5.53 7.26
C ASP A 166 -12.54 5.13 8.66
N HIS A 167 -11.73 5.20 9.69
CA HIS A 167 -12.14 4.90 11.07
C HIS A 167 -11.99 6.13 11.95
N ALA A 168 -13.10 6.53 12.59
CA ALA A 168 -13.13 7.61 13.57
C ALA A 168 -12.07 7.41 14.69
N GLU A 169 -11.75 6.17 15.02
CA GLU A 169 -10.72 5.79 15.99
C GLU A 169 -9.29 6.20 15.56
N ASP A 170 -8.97 6.08 14.27
CA ASP A 170 -7.65 6.44 13.76
C ASP A 170 -7.50 7.98 13.67
N PHE A 171 -8.59 8.68 13.37
CA PHE A 171 -8.63 10.13 13.42
C PHE A 171 -8.52 10.66 14.87
N GLN A 172 -9.23 10.05 15.82
CA GLN A 172 -9.09 10.38 17.25
C GLN A 172 -7.67 10.09 17.77
N ARG A 173 -7.02 9.04 17.25
CA ARG A 173 -5.62 8.73 17.60
C ARG A 173 -4.65 9.81 17.12
N LEU A 174 -4.87 10.36 15.93
CA LEU A 174 -4.10 11.49 15.39
C LEU A 174 -4.29 12.74 16.23
N LEU A 175 -5.55 13.08 16.55
CA LEU A 175 -5.89 14.21 17.41
C LEU A 175 -5.34 14.07 18.84
N SER A 176 -5.23 12.84 19.34
CA SER A 176 -4.65 12.54 20.66
C SER A 176 -3.12 12.51 20.70
N GLY A 177 -2.43 12.92 19.63
CA GLY A 177 -0.97 12.99 19.58
C GLY A 177 -0.25 11.64 19.52
N LYS A 178 -0.96 10.51 19.36
CA LYS A 178 -0.38 9.16 19.29
C LYS A 178 0.26 8.81 17.94
N GLY A 179 0.24 9.73 16.97
CA GLY A 179 0.86 9.59 15.66
C GLY A 179 0.23 8.54 14.73
N PHE A 180 0.74 8.47 13.51
CA PHE A 180 0.28 7.51 12.50
C PHE A 180 0.65 6.07 12.86
N ARG A 181 -0.19 5.11 12.44
CA ARG A 181 0.15 3.68 12.51
C ARG A 181 1.26 3.34 11.51
N GLN A 182 2.18 2.49 11.93
CA GLN A 182 3.18 1.93 11.02
C GLN A 182 2.51 1.09 9.95
N SER A 183 2.94 1.23 8.67
CA SER A 183 2.35 0.50 7.54
C SER A 183 2.51 -1.02 7.70
N HIS A 184 1.58 -1.79 7.12
CA HIS A 184 1.66 -3.26 7.11
C HIS A 184 2.94 -3.74 6.44
N LEU A 185 3.28 -3.19 5.28
CA LEU A 185 4.49 -3.53 4.55
C LEU A 185 5.75 -3.27 5.38
N SER A 186 5.84 -2.11 6.05
CA SER A 186 6.98 -1.78 6.93
C SER A 186 7.16 -2.79 8.06
N LYS A 187 6.06 -3.30 8.64
CA LYS A 187 6.11 -4.34 9.68
C LYS A 187 6.59 -5.67 9.12
N SER A 188 6.07 -6.12 7.98
CA SER A 188 6.47 -7.37 7.32
C SER A 188 7.95 -7.34 6.91
N ILE A 189 8.43 -6.23 6.33
CA ILE A 189 9.85 -6.03 5.99
C ILE A 189 10.74 -6.10 7.24
N ARG A 190 10.34 -5.44 8.34
CA ARG A 190 11.10 -5.49 9.59
C ARG A 190 11.18 -6.90 10.15
N ALA A 191 10.07 -7.64 10.17
CA ALA A 191 10.03 -9.03 10.62
C ALA A 191 10.90 -9.94 9.73
N TYR A 192 10.85 -9.76 8.41
CA TYR A 192 11.70 -10.47 7.46
C TYR A 192 13.19 -10.22 7.73
N ARG A 193 13.62 -8.96 7.84
CA ARG A 193 15.02 -8.61 8.12
C ARG A 193 15.52 -9.15 9.47
N GLN A 194 14.65 -9.23 10.49
CA GLN A 194 15.00 -9.81 11.79
C GLN A 194 15.21 -11.33 11.70
N ARG A 195 14.42 -12.04 10.88
CA ARG A 195 14.59 -13.48 10.63
C ARG A 195 15.88 -13.76 9.87
N SER A 196 16.18 -13.00 8.83
CA SER A 196 17.40 -13.16 8.00
C SER A 196 18.71 -12.87 8.75
N ARG A 197 18.68 -12.12 9.86
CA ARG A 197 19.86 -11.86 10.69
C ARG A 197 20.15 -12.95 11.72
N LYS A 198 19.21 -13.88 11.93
CA LYS A 198 19.34 -14.98 12.92
C LYS A 198 19.80 -16.29 12.29
N VAL A 199 19.93 -16.34 10.99
CA VAL A 199 20.47 -17.44 10.18
C VAL A 199 21.89 -17.08 9.75
#